data_e5f7f5bc6ec8308a711b202a559eb67f
#
_entry.id   e5f7f5bc6ec8308a711b202a559eb67f
#
_cell.length_a   1.000
_cell.length_b   1.000
_cell.length_c   1.000
_cell.angle_alpha   90.00
_cell.angle_beta   90.00
_cell.angle_gamma   90.00
#
_symmetry.space_group_name_H-M   'P 1'
#
loop_
_entity.id
_entity.type
_entity.pdbx_description
1 polymer ?
#
loop_
_entity_poly.entity_id
_entity_poly.type
_entity_poly.pdbx_seq_one_letter_code
_entity_poly.pdbx_strand_id
1 'polypeptide(L)'
;LIYYAIPFFIVTVIVEGYTLYKKEPKNYNLKDSIASLAMGIGNLISNLGSKILVVFIITYLYENFKIFTIPFAWWSWLLLLFADDFCYYWSHRFGHESRFFWASHIVHHSSQKYNLSTALRQTWTGGFFSFIFYLALPILGFHPLMIFTQMSISLLYQYWIHTELINKMPKWFETIFNTPSHHRVHH
;
A
#
# COMPACT_ATOMS: atom_id res chain seq x y z
N LEU A 1 -0.48 12.95 -3.80
CA LEU A 1 -1.66 12.20 -4.23
C LEU A 1 -2.44 11.65 -3.02
N ILE A 2 -1.83 10.90 -2.11
CA ILE A 2 -2.52 10.23 -0.98
C ILE A 2 -3.33 11.21 -0.12
N TYR A 3 -2.80 12.40 0.20
CA TYR A 3 -3.53 13.39 1.01
C TYR A 3 -4.85 13.83 0.36
N TYR A 4 -4.89 13.91 -0.96
CA TYR A 4 -6.14 14.25 -1.69
C TYR A 4 -7.13 13.08 -1.71
N ALA A 5 -6.68 11.86 -1.46
CA ALA A 5 -7.53 10.68 -1.38
C ALA A 5 -8.15 10.47 0.03
N ILE A 6 -7.68 11.17 1.08
CA ILE A 6 -8.18 11.00 2.44
C ILE A 6 -9.70 11.22 2.54
N PRO A 7 -10.31 12.27 1.97
CA PRO A 7 -11.76 12.44 1.99
C PRO A 7 -12.51 11.26 1.34
N PHE A 8 -11.98 10.74 0.23
CA PHE A 8 -12.53 9.56 -0.43
C PHE A 8 -12.44 8.32 0.46
N PHE A 9 -11.32 8.10 1.14
CA PHE A 9 -11.17 6.98 2.09
C PHE A 9 -12.17 7.08 3.25
N ILE A 10 -12.35 8.27 3.82
CA ILE A 10 -13.29 8.47 4.93
C ILE A 10 -14.71 8.15 4.46
N VAL A 11 -15.14 8.70 3.33
CA VAL A 11 -16.49 8.47 2.80
C VAL A 11 -16.72 6.99 2.50
N THR A 12 -15.78 6.33 1.83
CA THR A 12 -15.95 4.92 1.42
C THR A 12 -15.91 3.97 2.63
N VAL A 13 -15.09 4.20 3.65
CA VAL A 13 -15.09 3.43 4.91
C VAL A 13 -16.42 3.58 5.64
N ILE A 14 -16.99 4.79 5.69
CA ILE A 14 -18.29 5.03 6.32
C ILE A 14 -19.40 4.32 5.55
N VAL A 15 -19.43 4.46 4.22
CA VAL A 15 -20.45 3.84 3.36
C VAL A 15 -20.38 2.31 3.44
N GLU A 16 -19.18 1.73 3.37
CA GLU A 16 -19.01 0.29 3.52
C GLU A 16 -19.40 -0.17 4.92
N GLY A 17 -18.91 0.50 5.96
CA GLY A 17 -19.25 0.16 7.35
C GLY A 17 -20.76 0.19 7.62
N TYR A 18 -21.47 1.20 7.11
CA TYR A 18 -22.91 1.28 7.19
C TYR A 18 -23.60 0.15 6.42
N THR A 19 -23.11 -0.16 5.23
CA THR A 19 -23.67 -1.22 4.37
C THR A 19 -23.51 -2.60 5.02
N LEU A 20 -22.32 -2.91 5.54
CA LEU A 20 -22.03 -4.17 6.24
C LEU A 20 -22.83 -4.27 7.53
N TYR A 21 -22.91 -3.20 8.31
CA TYR A 21 -23.72 -3.17 9.54
C TYR A 21 -25.20 -3.48 9.28
N LYS A 22 -25.77 -3.02 8.16
CA LYS A 22 -27.16 -3.26 7.78
C LYS A 22 -27.42 -4.63 7.17
N LYS A 23 -26.54 -5.08 6.26
CA LYS A 23 -26.75 -6.31 5.48
C LYS A 23 -26.15 -7.54 6.16
N GLU A 24 -25.00 -7.40 6.78
CA GLU A 24 -24.20 -8.50 7.35
C GLU A 24 -23.56 -8.09 8.68
N PRO A 25 -24.36 -7.84 9.75
CA PRO A 25 -23.82 -7.31 11.01
C PRO A 25 -22.73 -8.16 11.64
N LYS A 26 -22.71 -9.47 11.34
CA LYS A 26 -21.66 -10.40 11.81
C LYS A 26 -20.29 -10.13 11.17
N ASN A 27 -20.26 -9.52 9.99
CA ASN A 27 -19.05 -9.21 9.24
C ASN A 27 -18.49 -7.81 9.53
N TYR A 28 -19.14 -7.03 10.40
CA TYR A 28 -18.71 -5.70 10.80
C TYR A 28 -18.45 -5.60 12.29
N ASN A 29 -17.33 -5.01 12.67
CA ASN A 29 -17.00 -4.70 14.06
C ASN A 29 -16.45 -3.28 14.17
N LEU A 30 -17.24 -2.38 14.75
CA LEU A 30 -16.88 -0.98 14.90
C LEU A 30 -15.58 -0.78 15.70
N LYS A 31 -15.34 -1.56 16.75
CA LYS A 31 -14.13 -1.45 17.58
C LYS A 31 -12.88 -1.82 16.76
N ASP A 32 -12.98 -2.86 15.93
CA ASP A 32 -11.90 -3.28 15.05
C ASP A 32 -11.61 -2.23 13.96
N SER A 33 -12.66 -1.63 13.37
CA SER A 33 -12.51 -0.54 12.40
C SER A 33 -11.90 0.72 13.04
N ILE A 34 -12.29 1.09 14.26
CA ILE A 34 -11.69 2.21 14.99
C ILE A 34 -10.21 1.91 15.29
N ALA A 35 -9.87 0.69 15.69
CA ALA A 35 -8.48 0.29 15.90
C ALA A 35 -7.66 0.39 14.60
N SER A 36 -8.23 -0.02 13.44
CA SER A 36 -7.60 0.12 12.13
C SER A 36 -7.31 1.58 11.79
N LEU A 37 -8.29 2.47 11.99
CA LEU A 37 -8.13 3.90 11.76
C LEU A 37 -7.07 4.53 12.70
N ALA A 38 -7.09 4.16 13.99
CA ALA A 38 -6.11 4.63 14.96
C ALA A 38 -4.69 4.20 14.57
N MET A 39 -4.50 2.96 14.11
CA MET A 39 -3.22 2.47 13.58
C MET A 39 -2.79 3.26 12.34
N GLY A 40 -3.71 3.58 11.43
CA GLY A 40 -3.44 4.42 10.27
C GLY A 40 -2.99 5.84 10.63
N ILE A 41 -3.68 6.48 11.59
CA ILE A 41 -3.30 7.81 12.08
C ILE A 41 -1.92 7.76 12.75
N GLY A 42 -1.68 6.78 13.63
CA GLY A 42 -0.38 6.57 14.24
C GLY A 42 0.74 6.34 13.23
N ASN A 43 0.45 5.59 12.14
CA ASN A 43 1.37 5.41 11.02
C ASN A 43 1.73 6.74 10.33
N LEU A 44 0.75 7.63 10.09
CA LEU A 44 1.01 8.94 9.48
C LEU A 44 1.96 9.78 10.34
N ILE A 45 1.79 9.74 11.66
CA ILE A 45 2.61 10.49 12.61
C ILE A 45 4.01 9.87 12.75
N SER A 46 4.07 8.57 13.03
CA SER A 46 5.34 7.86 13.29
C SER A 46 6.26 7.82 12.06
N ASN A 47 5.67 7.75 10.86
CA ASN A 47 6.45 7.70 9.62
C ASN A 47 6.81 9.08 9.04
N LEU A 48 6.53 10.18 9.71
CA LEU A 48 6.90 11.50 9.19
C LEU A 48 8.43 11.64 9.07
N GLY A 49 9.15 11.22 10.11
CA GLY A 49 10.62 11.23 10.09
C GLY A 49 11.22 10.24 9.08
N SER A 50 10.68 9.00 9.02
CA SER A 50 11.16 8.01 8.06
C SER A 50 10.93 8.44 6.61
N LYS A 51 9.83 9.11 6.30
CA LYS A 51 9.56 9.66 4.97
C LYS A 51 10.61 10.69 4.54
N ILE A 52 11.01 11.60 5.44
CA ILE A 52 12.06 12.57 5.16
C ILE A 52 13.38 11.84 4.85
N LEU A 53 13.74 10.85 5.66
CA LEU A 53 14.95 10.06 5.45
C LEU A 53 14.88 9.28 4.11
N VAL A 54 13.77 8.66 3.79
CA VAL A 54 13.58 7.91 2.54
C VAL A 54 13.66 8.84 1.32
N VAL A 55 13.04 10.02 1.38
CA VAL A 55 13.15 11.03 0.31
C VAL A 55 14.61 11.45 0.13
N PHE A 56 15.33 11.72 1.22
CA PHE A 56 16.74 12.06 1.17
C PHE A 56 17.58 10.96 0.53
N ILE A 57 17.43 9.70 0.98
CA ILE A 57 18.20 8.56 0.47
C ILE A 57 17.93 8.34 -1.03
N ILE A 58 16.67 8.30 -1.44
CA ILE A 58 16.28 8.07 -2.85
C ILE A 58 16.81 9.20 -3.73
N THR A 59 16.72 10.45 -3.28
CA THR A 59 17.24 11.60 -4.03
C THR A 59 18.76 11.54 -4.11
N TYR A 60 19.44 11.25 -3.00
CA TYR A 60 20.90 11.13 -2.95
C TYR A 60 21.41 10.04 -3.88
N LEU A 61 20.75 8.86 -3.89
CA LEU A 61 21.12 7.76 -4.81
C LEU A 61 20.90 8.17 -6.28
N TYR A 62 19.80 8.83 -6.59
CA TYR A 62 19.54 9.31 -7.94
C TYR A 62 20.61 10.31 -8.40
N GLU A 63 20.95 11.31 -7.58
CA GLU A 63 21.90 12.35 -7.97
C GLU A 63 23.33 11.83 -8.12
N ASN A 64 23.76 10.88 -7.29
CA ASN A 64 25.16 10.48 -7.21
C ASN A 64 25.46 9.11 -7.86
N PHE A 65 24.45 8.24 -8.02
CA PHE A 65 24.68 6.83 -8.42
C PHE A 65 23.81 6.36 -9.58
N LYS A 66 23.03 7.22 -10.21
CA LYS A 66 22.21 6.81 -11.36
C LYS A 66 23.07 6.35 -12.53
N ILE A 67 22.72 5.20 -13.08
CA ILE A 67 23.36 4.61 -14.26
C ILE A 67 22.80 5.23 -15.54
N PHE A 68 21.48 5.46 -15.56
CA PHE A 68 20.77 6.03 -16.69
C PHE A 68 20.04 7.30 -16.29
N THR A 69 19.57 8.06 -17.27
CA THR A 69 18.61 9.14 -17.06
C THR A 69 17.33 8.77 -17.81
N ILE A 70 16.35 8.25 -17.07
CA ILE A 70 15.07 7.82 -17.65
C ILE A 70 14.16 9.04 -17.79
N PRO A 71 13.70 9.37 -19.00
CA PRO A 71 12.87 10.56 -19.22
C PRO A 71 11.44 10.41 -18.68
N PHE A 72 10.74 11.52 -18.47
CA PHE A 72 9.30 11.55 -18.16
C PHE A 72 8.48 11.27 -19.43
N ALA A 73 8.48 10.00 -19.90
CA ALA A 73 7.75 9.55 -21.07
C ALA A 73 6.72 8.48 -20.67
N TRP A 74 5.68 8.28 -21.48
CA TRP A 74 4.63 7.28 -21.18
C TRP A 74 5.17 5.87 -20.97
N TRP A 75 6.15 5.45 -21.77
CA TRP A 75 6.78 4.13 -21.65
C TRP A 75 7.61 3.98 -20.36
N SER A 76 8.19 5.07 -19.86
CA SER A 76 8.93 5.07 -18.60
C SER A 76 8.00 4.81 -17.40
N TRP A 77 6.78 5.33 -17.45
CA TRP A 77 5.77 5.04 -16.45
C TRP A 77 5.30 3.59 -16.50
N LEU A 78 5.16 3.04 -17.71
CA LEU A 78 4.83 1.62 -17.87
C LEU A 78 5.95 0.72 -17.32
N LEU A 79 7.20 1.04 -17.62
CA LEU A 79 8.35 0.32 -17.09
C LEU A 79 8.42 0.43 -15.56
N LEU A 80 8.18 1.63 -15.03
CA LEU A 80 8.18 1.87 -13.59
C LEU A 80 7.02 1.14 -12.89
N LEU A 81 5.86 1.00 -13.52
CA LEU A 81 4.74 0.22 -12.99
C LEU A 81 5.17 -1.23 -12.70
N PHE A 82 5.82 -1.89 -13.66
CA PHE A 82 6.32 -3.26 -13.45
C PHE A 82 7.46 -3.32 -12.45
N ALA A 83 8.35 -2.33 -12.45
CA ALA A 83 9.46 -2.27 -11.51
C ALA A 83 8.98 -2.02 -10.06
N ASP A 84 7.98 -1.16 -9.87
CA ASP A 84 7.32 -0.91 -8.59
C ASP A 84 6.62 -2.17 -8.08
N ASP A 85 5.86 -2.85 -8.94
CA ASP A 85 5.16 -4.09 -8.61
C ASP A 85 6.14 -5.19 -8.20
N PHE A 86 7.27 -5.32 -8.90
CA PHE A 86 8.34 -6.24 -8.53
C PHE A 86 8.95 -5.90 -7.17
N CYS A 87 9.25 -4.63 -6.90
CA CYS A 87 9.78 -4.18 -5.60
C CYS A 87 8.75 -4.43 -4.48
N TYR A 88 7.49 -4.12 -4.75
CA TYR A 88 6.39 -4.36 -3.82
C TYR A 88 6.21 -5.86 -3.53
N TYR A 89 6.21 -6.72 -4.56
CA TYR A 89 6.10 -8.16 -4.40
C TYR A 89 7.15 -8.70 -3.43
N TRP A 90 8.42 -8.34 -3.63
CA TRP A 90 9.49 -8.81 -2.75
C TRP A 90 9.37 -8.24 -1.34
N SER A 91 9.08 -6.95 -1.21
CA SER A 91 8.85 -6.32 0.09
C SER A 91 7.73 -7.02 0.88
N HIS A 92 6.61 -7.29 0.22
CA HIS A 92 5.45 -7.94 0.81
C HIS A 92 5.71 -9.42 1.13
N ARG A 93 6.35 -10.14 0.21
CA ARG A 93 6.75 -11.54 0.41
C ARG A 93 7.69 -11.69 1.60
N PHE A 94 8.72 -10.86 1.72
CA PHE A 94 9.59 -10.85 2.91
C PHE A 94 8.81 -10.47 4.18
N GLY A 95 7.80 -9.63 4.06
CA GLY A 95 6.85 -9.36 5.14
C GLY A 95 6.20 -10.61 5.70
N HIS A 96 5.95 -11.62 4.88
CA HIS A 96 5.36 -12.89 5.28
C HIS A 96 6.38 -13.98 5.63
N GLU A 97 7.50 -14.07 4.94
CA GLU A 97 8.45 -15.18 5.08
C GLU A 97 9.53 -14.93 6.14
N SER A 98 9.86 -13.66 6.44
CA SER A 98 10.88 -13.31 7.42
C SER A 98 10.25 -12.92 8.76
N ARG A 99 10.65 -13.55 9.85
CA ARG A 99 10.17 -13.20 11.20
C ARG A 99 10.39 -11.73 11.55
N PHE A 100 11.50 -11.15 11.09
CA PHE A 100 11.84 -9.76 11.34
C PHE A 100 10.83 -8.80 10.66
N PHE A 101 10.53 -9.03 9.38
CA PHE A 101 9.57 -8.20 8.65
C PHE A 101 8.12 -8.51 9.06
N TRP A 102 7.84 -9.80 9.38
CA TRP A 102 6.54 -10.21 9.89
C TRP A 102 6.17 -9.52 11.19
N ALA A 103 7.12 -9.28 12.10
CA ALA A 103 6.87 -8.57 13.36
C ALA A 103 6.26 -7.18 13.14
N SER A 104 6.53 -6.57 11.99
CA SER A 104 5.87 -5.32 11.55
C SER A 104 4.58 -5.62 10.77
N HIS A 105 4.61 -6.53 9.82
CA HIS A 105 3.52 -6.78 8.87
C HIS A 105 2.28 -7.44 9.50
N ILE A 106 2.46 -8.24 10.56
CA ILE A 106 1.36 -8.86 11.31
C ILE A 106 0.32 -7.85 11.80
N VAL A 107 0.69 -6.60 12.04
CA VAL A 107 -0.24 -5.55 12.44
C VAL A 107 -1.32 -5.36 11.38
N HIS A 108 -0.95 -5.36 10.10
CA HIS A 108 -1.87 -5.26 8.98
C HIS A 108 -2.84 -6.45 8.94
N HIS A 109 -2.34 -7.67 9.15
CA HIS A 109 -3.11 -8.92 9.18
C HIS A 109 -3.84 -9.19 10.51
N SER A 110 -3.77 -8.29 11.48
CA SER A 110 -4.40 -8.48 12.80
C SER A 110 -5.87 -8.05 12.88
N SER A 111 -6.44 -7.54 11.80
CA SER A 111 -7.86 -7.18 11.75
C SER A 111 -8.74 -8.44 11.84
N GLN A 112 -9.77 -8.39 12.67
CA GLN A 112 -10.71 -9.50 12.84
C GLN A 112 -11.80 -9.51 11.75
N LYS A 113 -11.94 -8.40 11.04
CA LYS A 113 -12.95 -8.22 9.99
C LYS A 113 -12.31 -7.58 8.77
N TYR A 114 -12.51 -8.20 7.61
CA TYR A 114 -11.97 -7.71 6.36
C TYR A 114 -12.89 -6.67 5.75
N ASN A 115 -12.42 -5.44 5.64
CA ASN A 115 -13.15 -4.31 5.04
C ASN A 115 -12.17 -3.17 4.73
N LEU A 116 -12.65 -2.08 4.10
CA LEU A 116 -11.80 -0.95 3.71
C LEU A 116 -11.01 -0.31 4.87
N SER A 117 -11.49 -0.42 6.11
CA SER A 117 -10.70 0.07 7.24
C SER A 117 -9.46 -0.78 7.50
N THR A 118 -9.46 -2.07 7.10
CA THR A 118 -8.29 -2.95 7.19
C THR A 118 -7.12 -2.44 6.33
N ALA A 119 -7.40 -1.86 5.15
CA ALA A 119 -6.38 -1.21 4.33
C ALA A 119 -5.63 -0.09 5.08
N LEU A 120 -6.32 0.59 6.01
CA LEU A 120 -5.79 1.68 6.81
C LEU A 120 -5.08 1.19 8.09
N ARG A 121 -5.18 -0.10 8.42
CA ARG A 121 -4.44 -0.72 9.54
C ARG A 121 -2.97 -0.91 9.15
N GLN A 122 -2.21 0.16 9.30
CA GLN A 122 -0.80 0.20 8.91
C GLN A 122 0.12 0.15 10.13
N THR A 123 1.24 -0.56 9.98
CA THR A 123 2.28 -0.61 11.01
C THR A 123 3.01 0.72 11.14
N TRP A 124 3.47 1.05 12.33
CA TRP A 124 4.24 2.29 12.58
C TRP A 124 5.70 2.17 12.17
N THR A 125 6.19 0.97 11.94
CA THR A 125 7.60 0.67 11.63
C THR A 125 7.85 0.29 10.18
N GLY A 126 6.81 0.00 9.39
CA GLY A 126 6.94 -0.50 8.02
C GLY A 126 7.71 0.42 7.08
N GLY A 127 7.56 1.73 7.25
CA GLY A 127 8.25 2.72 6.45
C GLY A 127 9.79 2.68 6.57
N PHE A 128 10.32 2.13 7.67
CA PHE A 128 11.77 1.98 7.86
C PHE A 128 12.37 0.76 7.15
N PHE A 129 11.55 -0.19 6.73
CA PHE A 129 12.05 -1.45 6.19
C PHE A 129 11.68 -1.66 4.73
N SER A 130 10.48 -1.29 4.33
CA SER A 130 9.98 -1.55 2.97
C SER A 130 10.73 -0.79 1.89
N PHE A 131 11.25 0.43 2.18
CA PHE A 131 11.92 1.26 1.19
C PHE A 131 13.22 0.62 0.64
N ILE A 132 13.85 -0.29 1.38
CA ILE A 132 15.09 -0.98 0.97
C ILE A 132 14.91 -1.68 -0.37
N PHE A 133 13.74 -2.25 -0.62
CA PHE A 133 13.43 -2.94 -1.87
C PHE A 133 13.33 -2.00 -3.08
N TYR A 134 13.15 -0.71 -2.86
CA TYR A 134 13.02 0.31 -3.89
C TYR A 134 14.34 1.03 -4.23
N LEU A 135 15.44 0.75 -3.51
CA LEU A 135 16.71 1.46 -3.68
C LEU A 135 17.33 1.28 -5.08
N ALA A 136 17.02 0.20 -5.78
CA ALA A 136 17.48 -0.03 -7.14
C ALA A 136 16.86 0.97 -8.14
N LEU A 137 15.66 1.47 -7.91
CA LEU A 137 14.94 2.32 -8.86
C LEU A 137 15.66 3.66 -9.13
N PRO A 138 16.10 4.44 -8.12
CA PRO A 138 16.85 5.66 -8.36
C PRO A 138 18.22 5.38 -8.99
N ILE A 139 18.86 4.26 -8.65
CA ILE A 139 20.16 3.84 -9.25
C ILE A 139 19.98 3.49 -10.73
N LEU A 140 18.88 2.84 -11.11
CA LEU A 140 18.52 2.60 -12.50
C LEU A 140 18.22 3.88 -13.27
N GLY A 141 17.95 5.00 -12.58
CA GLY A 141 17.74 6.31 -13.19
C GLY A 141 16.29 6.79 -13.24
N PHE A 142 15.39 6.14 -12.52
CA PHE A 142 14.05 6.69 -12.33
C PHE A 142 14.09 7.90 -11.41
N HIS A 143 13.54 9.02 -11.87
CA HIS A 143 13.51 10.25 -11.07
C HIS A 143 12.69 10.05 -9.77
N PRO A 144 13.14 10.57 -8.61
CA PRO A 144 12.45 10.41 -7.33
C PRO A 144 10.95 10.76 -7.37
N LEU A 145 10.58 11.82 -8.09
CA LEU A 145 9.18 12.20 -8.26
C LEU A 145 8.36 11.11 -8.95
N MET A 146 8.92 10.42 -9.94
CA MET A 146 8.25 9.29 -10.60
C MET A 146 8.05 8.14 -9.63
N ILE A 147 9.09 7.78 -8.87
CA ILE A 147 9.06 6.69 -7.89
C ILE A 147 7.97 6.95 -6.85
N PHE A 148 7.97 8.12 -6.19
CA PHE A 148 6.98 8.44 -5.16
C PHE A 148 5.56 8.60 -5.72
N THR A 149 5.42 9.04 -6.95
CA THR A 149 4.12 9.10 -7.62
C THR A 149 3.58 7.70 -7.88
N GLN A 150 4.41 6.79 -8.43
CA GLN A 150 4.03 5.41 -8.70
C GLN A 150 3.69 4.65 -7.41
N MET A 151 4.51 4.76 -6.37
CA MET A 151 4.22 4.19 -5.04
C MET A 151 2.87 4.70 -4.49
N SER A 152 2.54 5.98 -4.73
CA SER A 152 1.26 6.55 -4.30
C SER A 152 0.09 5.96 -5.09
N ILE A 153 0.24 5.72 -6.40
CA ILE A 153 -0.76 5.07 -7.24
C ILE A 153 -0.96 3.62 -6.80
N SER A 154 0.12 2.90 -6.53
CA SER A 154 0.09 1.52 -6.02
C SER A 154 -0.66 1.43 -4.68
N LEU A 155 -0.42 2.35 -3.74
CA LEU A 155 -1.15 2.40 -2.48
C LEU A 155 -2.65 2.69 -2.66
N LEU A 156 -3.00 3.57 -3.59
CA LEU A 156 -4.41 3.83 -3.92
C LEU A 156 -5.09 2.59 -4.51
N TYR A 157 -4.36 1.85 -5.36
CA TYR A 157 -4.84 0.59 -5.89
C TYR A 157 -5.06 -0.44 -4.78
N GLN A 158 -4.11 -0.58 -3.86
CA GLN A 158 -4.19 -1.53 -2.75
C GLN A 158 -5.34 -1.23 -1.79
N TYR A 159 -5.80 0.00 -1.69
CA TYR A 159 -6.89 0.36 -0.80
C TYR A 159 -8.21 -0.36 -1.14
N TRP A 160 -8.65 -0.28 -2.40
CA TRP A 160 -9.96 -0.80 -2.79
C TRP A 160 -10.05 -2.33 -2.80
N ILE A 161 -8.92 -3.04 -2.85
CA ILE A 161 -8.95 -4.51 -2.80
C ILE A 161 -9.30 -5.06 -1.41
N HIS A 162 -9.30 -4.23 -0.37
CA HIS A 162 -9.66 -4.61 1.01
C HIS A 162 -11.18 -4.48 1.26
N THR A 163 -12.01 -5.14 0.50
CA THR A 163 -13.47 -5.10 0.72
C THR A 163 -14.13 -6.46 0.52
N GLU A 164 -15.16 -6.73 1.31
CA GLU A 164 -16.06 -7.87 1.10
C GLU A 164 -17.24 -7.55 0.18
N LEU A 165 -17.52 -6.27 -0.09
CA LEU A 165 -18.65 -5.88 -0.93
C LEU A 165 -18.49 -6.28 -2.39
N ILE A 166 -17.25 -6.49 -2.85
CA ILE A 166 -16.93 -7.00 -4.18
C ILE A 166 -16.55 -8.46 -4.06
N ASN A 167 -17.45 -9.36 -4.49
CA ASN A 167 -17.21 -10.80 -4.39
C ASN A 167 -16.17 -11.26 -5.43
N LYS A 168 -16.43 -11.01 -6.71
CA LYS A 168 -15.56 -11.44 -7.81
C LYS A 168 -15.62 -10.47 -8.99
N MET A 169 -14.47 -10.21 -9.58
CA MET A 169 -14.34 -9.42 -10.80
C MET A 169 -14.43 -10.32 -12.05
N PRO A 170 -14.62 -9.76 -13.26
CA PRO A 170 -14.56 -10.52 -14.48
C PRO A 170 -13.25 -11.30 -14.62
N LYS A 171 -13.32 -12.54 -15.13
CA LYS A 171 -12.18 -13.46 -15.19
C LYS A 171 -10.93 -12.86 -15.86
N TRP A 172 -11.10 -12.11 -16.95
CA TRP A 172 -9.98 -11.46 -17.64
C TRP A 172 -9.24 -10.46 -16.75
N PHE A 173 -9.99 -9.74 -15.89
CA PHE A 173 -9.42 -8.77 -14.96
C PHE A 173 -8.66 -9.49 -13.83
N GLU A 174 -9.26 -10.53 -13.23
CA GLU A 174 -8.62 -11.32 -12.17
C GLU A 174 -7.40 -12.12 -12.65
N THR A 175 -7.29 -12.39 -13.95
CA THR A 175 -6.09 -13.05 -14.50
C THR A 175 -4.87 -12.13 -14.50
N ILE A 176 -5.08 -10.82 -14.57
CA ILE A 176 -4.00 -9.82 -14.71
C ILE A 176 -3.77 -9.06 -13.39
N PHE A 177 -4.85 -8.71 -12.70
CA PHE A 177 -4.81 -7.81 -11.56
C PHE A 177 -5.18 -8.50 -10.24
N ASN A 178 -4.54 -8.07 -9.16
CA ASN A 178 -4.99 -8.44 -7.82
C ASN A 178 -6.35 -7.79 -7.51
N THR A 179 -7.28 -8.55 -6.95
CA THR A 179 -8.66 -8.13 -6.72
C THR A 179 -9.07 -8.42 -5.28
N PRO A 180 -10.22 -7.90 -4.81
CA PRO A 180 -10.74 -8.26 -3.49
C PRO A 180 -10.86 -9.76 -3.26
N SER A 181 -11.20 -10.55 -4.30
CA SER A 181 -11.31 -12.00 -4.18
C SER A 181 -9.97 -12.69 -3.90
N HIS A 182 -8.89 -12.21 -4.50
CA HIS A 182 -7.53 -12.71 -4.27
C HIS A 182 -7.00 -12.26 -2.91
N HIS A 183 -7.14 -10.97 -2.63
CA HIS A 183 -6.55 -10.37 -1.42
C HIS A 183 -7.23 -10.85 -0.13
N ARG A 184 -8.53 -11.18 -0.20
CA ARG A 184 -9.28 -11.80 0.89
C ARG A 184 -8.75 -13.18 1.28
N VAL A 185 -8.23 -13.95 0.30
CA VAL A 185 -7.60 -15.25 0.57
C VAL A 185 -6.22 -15.06 1.21
N HIS A 186 -5.56 -13.95 0.90
CA HIS A 186 -4.26 -13.60 1.45
C HIS A 186 -4.38 -13.16 2.92
N HIS A 187 -5.43 -12.39 3.30
CA HIS A 187 -5.75 -12.02 4.67
C HIS A 187 -6.39 -13.16 5.46
#